data_1e3ae34a2dc54c9545324f4593878a7f
#
_entry.id   1e3ae34a2dc54c9545324f4593878a7f
#
_cell.length_a   1.000
_cell.length_b   1.000
_cell.length_c   1.000
_cell.angle_alpha   90.00
_cell.angle_beta   90.00
_cell.angle_gamma   90.00
#
_symmetry.space_group_name_H-M   'P 1'
#
loop_
_entity.id
_entity.type
_entity.pdbx_description
1 polymer ?
#
loop_
_entity_poly.entity_id
_entity_poly.type
_entity_poly.pdbx_seq_one_letter_code
_entity_poly.pdbx_strand_id
1 'polypeptide(L)'
;MVGVAVQAKNAVRAAVPSNASHGTTLGLEVYRKKRNFKTTPEPAGRVRQARPREPVFVIQKHGASHLHYDFRLELNGVLLSWAVPKGPSLDPHDKRLAMHVEDHPLEYGDFEGVIPPRQYGSGTVLLWDRGHWEPQGDAETAYRQGKLKFQLHGEKLHGGWMLVRSHGGKYGGDKSWLLIKENDEYARSGADAHIVETEPDSVSSGRGLEAIAADPDRVWHSNKSVAENVRTGRVRKKKLALSPGKIEGARKAAQPASMDAELATLVDAAPSGADWVHEIKFDGYRMLSRVEDGKCRIVSRNVQDWTAAFDAIADAAAGLPGEAAWLAGA
;
A
#
# COMPACT_ATOMS: atom_id res chain seq x y z
N MET A 1 -66.13 -4.33 -6.49
CA MET A 1 -66.04 -2.91 -6.93
C MET A 1 -64.65 -2.67 -7.47
N VAL A 2 -64.64 -2.62 -8.78
CA VAL A 2 -63.84 -1.85 -9.72
C VAL A 2 -62.31 -1.76 -9.42
N GLY A 3 -61.55 -2.57 -10.13
CA GLY A 3 -60.14 -2.40 -10.38
C GLY A 3 -59.92 -1.48 -11.55
N VAL A 4 -58.84 -0.64 -11.50
CA VAL A 4 -58.35 0.10 -12.65
C VAL A 4 -56.89 -0.32 -12.88
N ALA A 5 -56.65 -1.00 -14.02
CA ALA A 5 -55.35 -1.24 -14.55
C ALA A 5 -54.89 -0.03 -15.35
N VAL A 6 -53.65 0.45 -15.13
CA VAL A 6 -53.00 1.45 -15.97
C VAL A 6 -51.84 0.80 -16.70
N GLN A 7 -51.97 0.75 -18.02
CA GLN A 7 -50.92 0.31 -18.96
C GLN A 7 -49.80 1.35 -19.06
N ALA A 8 -48.57 0.91 -18.89
CA ALA A 8 -47.34 1.71 -19.21
C ALA A 8 -47.08 1.68 -20.71
N LYS A 9 -47.03 2.86 -21.33
CA LYS A 9 -46.70 3.06 -22.74
C LYS A 9 -45.19 2.95 -22.95
N ASN A 10 -44.81 2.18 -23.96
CA ASN A 10 -43.46 2.05 -24.50
C ASN A 10 -42.90 3.43 -24.88
N ALA A 11 -41.79 3.84 -24.25
CA ALA A 11 -40.99 4.96 -24.73
C ALA A 11 -39.87 4.41 -25.62
N VAL A 12 -39.95 4.81 -26.92
CA VAL A 12 -38.94 4.56 -27.93
C VAL A 12 -37.65 5.28 -27.55
N ARG A 13 -36.59 4.50 -27.38
CA ARG A 13 -35.24 5.03 -27.12
C ARG A 13 -34.63 5.51 -28.44
N ALA A 14 -34.55 6.82 -28.62
CA ALA A 14 -33.80 7.42 -29.72
C ALA A 14 -32.29 7.16 -29.51
N ALA A 15 -31.63 6.58 -30.50
CA ALA A 15 -30.19 6.40 -30.53
C ALA A 15 -29.51 7.76 -30.73
N VAL A 16 -28.70 8.17 -29.77
CA VAL A 16 -27.81 9.33 -29.91
C VAL A 16 -26.54 8.85 -30.63
N PRO A 17 -26.08 9.51 -31.70
CA PRO A 17 -24.84 9.13 -32.38
C PRO A 17 -23.64 9.36 -31.46
N SER A 18 -22.83 8.35 -31.30
CA SER A 18 -21.57 8.40 -30.56
C SER A 18 -20.54 9.25 -31.32
N ASN A 19 -20.34 10.47 -30.88
CA ASN A 19 -19.13 11.21 -31.22
C ASN A 19 -17.96 10.56 -30.47
N ALA A 20 -17.11 9.84 -31.18
CA ALA A 20 -15.90 9.25 -30.66
C ALA A 20 -14.87 10.35 -30.36
N SER A 21 -15.00 11.02 -29.21
CA SER A 21 -13.90 11.71 -28.59
C SER A 21 -12.99 10.62 -27.96
N HIS A 22 -11.68 10.71 -28.19
CA HIS A 22 -10.67 9.84 -27.62
C HIS A 22 -10.66 9.94 -26.08
N GLY A 23 -11.67 9.35 -25.44
CA GLY A 23 -11.79 9.25 -23.99
C GLY A 23 -10.78 8.23 -23.49
N THR A 24 -10.04 8.60 -22.46
CA THR A 24 -9.18 7.71 -21.69
C THR A 24 -10.01 6.52 -21.21
N THR A 25 -9.74 5.32 -21.74
CA THR A 25 -10.47 4.10 -21.41
C THR A 25 -10.04 3.66 -20.01
N LEU A 26 -10.96 3.68 -19.06
CA LEU A 26 -10.76 3.07 -17.74
C LEU A 26 -10.62 1.56 -17.92
N GLY A 27 -9.51 1.01 -17.50
CA GLY A 27 -9.29 -0.43 -17.50
C GLY A 27 -7.88 -0.85 -17.92
N LEU A 28 -7.63 -2.13 -17.78
CA LEU A 28 -6.32 -2.75 -18.01
C LEU A 28 -5.97 -2.94 -19.51
N GLU A 29 -6.65 -2.30 -20.45
CA GLU A 29 -6.41 -2.50 -21.90
C GLU A 29 -5.03 -2.00 -22.33
N VAL A 30 -4.61 -0.82 -21.88
CA VAL A 30 -3.28 -0.27 -22.18
C VAL A 30 -2.20 -1.08 -21.46
N TYR A 31 -2.47 -1.47 -20.22
CA TYR A 31 -1.65 -2.40 -19.47
C TYR A 31 -1.47 -3.72 -20.23
N ARG A 32 -2.55 -4.27 -20.80
CA ARG A 32 -2.55 -5.48 -21.61
C ARG A 32 -1.83 -5.32 -22.95
N LYS A 33 -1.97 -4.18 -23.63
CA LYS A 33 -1.31 -3.90 -24.93
C LYS A 33 0.21 -3.76 -24.83
N LYS A 34 0.72 -3.27 -23.71
CA LYS A 34 2.17 -3.10 -23.49
C LYS A 34 2.87 -4.39 -23.05
N ARG A 35 2.13 -5.47 -22.88
CA ARG A 35 2.62 -6.75 -22.35
C ARG A 35 2.22 -7.91 -23.24
N ASN A 36 3.16 -8.80 -23.49
CA ASN A 36 2.88 -10.01 -24.25
C ASN A 36 2.60 -11.18 -23.28
N PHE A 37 1.34 -11.42 -22.96
CA PHE A 37 0.90 -12.45 -21.99
C PHE A 37 1.18 -13.91 -22.46
N LYS A 38 1.67 -14.11 -23.68
CA LYS A 38 2.19 -15.42 -24.13
C LYS A 38 3.64 -15.64 -23.72
N THR A 39 4.38 -14.53 -23.50
CA THR A 39 5.79 -14.53 -23.12
C THR A 39 6.01 -13.88 -21.74
N THR A 40 5.05 -13.10 -21.25
CA THR A 40 5.03 -12.53 -19.91
C THR A 40 3.87 -13.13 -19.14
N PRO A 41 4.09 -13.82 -18.03
CA PRO A 41 3.04 -14.39 -17.19
C PRO A 41 2.39 -13.35 -16.27
N GLU A 42 2.44 -12.06 -16.60
CA GLU A 42 1.66 -11.04 -15.91
C GLU A 42 0.17 -11.37 -16.06
N PRO A 43 -0.65 -11.34 -14.99
CA PRO A 43 -2.08 -11.56 -15.13
C PRO A 43 -2.64 -10.44 -16.00
N ALA A 44 -3.50 -10.84 -16.92
CA ALA A 44 -4.31 -9.89 -17.70
C ALA A 44 -5.20 -8.99 -16.81
N GLY A 45 -5.05 -9.06 -15.48
CA GLY A 45 -5.82 -8.35 -14.47
C GLY A 45 -7.31 -8.69 -14.55
N ARG A 46 -7.94 -9.03 -13.45
CA ARG A 46 -9.40 -9.03 -13.36
C ARG A 46 -9.80 -7.68 -12.78
N VAL A 47 -10.63 -6.94 -13.50
CA VAL A 47 -11.36 -5.83 -12.92
C VAL A 47 -12.24 -6.45 -11.83
N ARG A 48 -11.90 -6.23 -10.56
CA ARG A 48 -12.75 -6.67 -9.45
C ARG A 48 -13.96 -5.76 -9.40
N GLN A 49 -15.16 -6.34 -9.33
CA GLN A 49 -16.35 -5.55 -8.98
C GLN A 49 -16.09 -4.88 -7.62
N ALA A 50 -16.37 -3.59 -7.54
CA ALA A 50 -16.23 -2.81 -6.33
C ALA A 50 -16.97 -3.50 -5.17
N ARG A 51 -16.23 -3.87 -4.12
CA ARG A 51 -16.84 -4.22 -2.84
C ARG A 51 -17.21 -2.91 -2.15
N PRO A 52 -18.22 -2.89 -1.27
CA PRO A 52 -18.54 -1.71 -0.47
C PRO A 52 -17.43 -1.51 0.60
N ARG A 53 -16.32 -0.95 0.21
CA ARG A 53 -15.23 -0.48 1.06
C ARG A 53 -14.75 0.86 0.52
N GLU A 54 -14.19 1.66 1.37
CA GLU A 54 -13.54 2.90 0.99
C GLU A 54 -12.42 2.63 -0.03
N PRO A 55 -12.38 3.35 -1.17
CA PRO A 55 -11.35 3.15 -2.16
C PRO A 55 -9.99 3.55 -1.62
N VAL A 56 -8.96 2.76 -1.96
CA VAL A 56 -7.60 2.98 -1.47
C VAL A 56 -6.82 3.93 -2.36
N PHE A 57 -5.86 4.64 -1.76
CA PHE A 57 -4.77 5.27 -2.50
C PHE A 57 -3.42 4.76 -2.01
N VAL A 58 -2.44 4.81 -2.89
CA VAL A 58 -1.06 4.50 -2.54
C VAL A 58 -0.11 5.45 -3.28
N ILE A 59 1.02 5.75 -2.66
CA ILE A 59 2.12 6.47 -3.28
C ILE A 59 3.37 5.63 -3.12
N GLN A 60 4.00 5.32 -4.25
CA GLN A 60 5.24 4.56 -4.27
C GLN A 60 6.38 5.47 -4.74
N LYS A 61 7.41 5.65 -3.91
CA LYS A 61 8.65 6.31 -4.29
C LYS A 61 9.48 5.32 -5.09
N HIS A 62 9.80 5.68 -6.33
CA HIS A 62 10.43 4.78 -7.29
C HIS A 62 11.78 5.32 -7.73
N GLY A 63 12.83 4.66 -7.30
CA GLY A 63 14.20 4.88 -7.74
C GLY A 63 14.51 4.13 -9.03
N ALA A 64 13.94 4.60 -10.15
CA ALA A 64 14.21 4.11 -11.50
C ALA A 64 15.38 4.88 -12.14
N SER A 65 15.42 5.03 -13.48
CA SER A 65 16.39 5.91 -14.17
C SER A 65 16.35 7.35 -13.66
N HIS A 66 15.18 7.82 -13.23
CA HIS A 66 14.95 9.07 -12.52
C HIS A 66 14.03 8.82 -11.35
N LEU A 67 14.34 9.42 -10.21
CA LEU A 67 13.48 9.36 -9.04
C LEU A 67 12.11 10.02 -9.34
N HIS A 68 11.04 9.35 -9.00
CA HIS A 68 9.68 9.86 -9.07
C HIS A 68 8.79 9.19 -8.02
N TYR A 69 7.59 9.71 -7.88
CA TYR A 69 6.55 9.18 -6.99
C TYR A 69 5.36 8.75 -7.83
N ASP A 70 5.04 7.48 -7.79
CA ASP A 70 3.85 6.94 -8.44
C ASP A 70 2.64 7.15 -7.53
N PHE A 71 1.83 8.14 -7.84
CA PHE A 71 0.58 8.45 -7.16
C PHE A 71 -0.55 7.61 -7.78
N ARG A 72 -1.27 6.85 -6.97
CA ARG A 72 -2.28 5.91 -7.45
C ARG A 72 -3.57 6.02 -6.66
N LEU A 73 -4.72 6.03 -7.38
CA LEU A 73 -6.07 6.06 -6.82
C LEU A 73 -6.86 4.85 -7.32
N GLU A 74 -7.46 4.09 -6.40
CA GLU A 74 -8.37 3.00 -6.77
C GLU A 74 -9.66 3.57 -7.36
N LEU A 75 -9.97 3.18 -8.60
CA LEU A 75 -11.25 3.47 -9.23
C LEU A 75 -11.66 2.29 -10.11
N ASN A 76 -12.90 1.82 -9.95
CA ASN A 76 -13.45 0.70 -10.73
C ASN A 76 -12.59 -0.57 -10.71
N GLY A 77 -11.92 -0.86 -9.57
CA GLY A 77 -11.15 -2.09 -9.35
C GLY A 77 -9.75 -2.10 -9.98
N VAL A 78 -9.23 -0.93 -10.37
CA VAL A 78 -7.86 -0.72 -10.83
C VAL A 78 -7.25 0.47 -10.08
N LEU A 79 -5.92 0.59 -10.12
CA LEU A 79 -5.18 1.75 -9.64
C LEU A 79 -4.90 2.69 -10.82
N LEU A 80 -5.68 3.77 -10.96
CA LEU A 80 -5.31 4.89 -11.81
C LEU A 80 -3.97 5.43 -11.35
N SER A 81 -3.03 5.71 -12.26
CA SER A 81 -1.65 5.96 -11.88
C SER A 81 -1.06 7.18 -12.56
N TRP A 82 -0.33 7.99 -11.78
CA TRP A 82 0.42 9.17 -12.24
C TRP A 82 1.84 9.15 -11.69
N ALA A 83 2.82 9.30 -12.58
CA ALA A 83 4.21 9.53 -12.17
C ALA A 83 4.39 11.02 -11.86
N VAL A 84 4.82 11.35 -10.64
CA VAL A 84 5.05 12.71 -10.12
C VAL A 84 6.54 12.90 -9.85
N PRO A 85 7.32 13.54 -10.78
CA PRO A 85 8.78 13.57 -10.67
C PRO A 85 9.32 14.24 -9.41
N LYS A 86 8.63 15.25 -8.89
CA LYS A 86 9.03 15.97 -7.67
C LYS A 86 8.28 15.51 -6.42
N GLY A 87 7.41 14.50 -6.56
CA GLY A 87 6.50 14.08 -5.50
C GLY A 87 5.44 15.11 -5.13
N PRO A 88 4.54 14.78 -4.19
CA PRO A 88 3.53 15.71 -3.68
C PRO A 88 4.17 16.85 -2.89
N SER A 89 3.45 17.97 -2.78
CA SER A 89 3.80 19.11 -1.94
C SER A 89 2.59 19.53 -1.12
N LEU A 90 2.80 19.92 0.13
CA LEU A 90 1.74 20.43 0.99
C LEU A 90 1.43 21.93 0.74
N ASP A 91 2.20 22.60 -0.16
CA ASP A 91 1.92 23.98 -0.53
C ASP A 91 0.85 24.05 -1.63
N PRO A 92 -0.30 24.73 -1.38
CA PRO A 92 -1.34 24.93 -2.39
C PRO A 92 -0.90 25.73 -3.63
N HIS A 93 0.19 26.48 -3.54
CA HIS A 93 0.75 27.23 -4.68
C HIS A 93 1.58 26.32 -5.61
N ASP A 94 2.04 25.17 -5.12
CA ASP A 94 2.80 24.21 -5.90
C ASP A 94 1.90 23.42 -6.84
N LYS A 95 2.21 23.45 -8.14
CA LYS A 95 1.55 22.65 -9.17
C LYS A 95 2.50 21.56 -9.60
N ARG A 96 2.39 20.37 -8.99
CA ARG A 96 3.28 19.24 -9.28
C ARG A 96 2.85 18.55 -10.56
N LEU A 97 3.75 18.47 -11.54
CA LEU A 97 3.51 17.68 -12.75
C LEU A 97 3.21 16.23 -12.36
N ALA A 98 2.12 15.69 -12.89
CA ALA A 98 1.67 14.32 -12.70
C ALA A 98 1.40 13.71 -14.09
N MET A 99 2.29 12.84 -14.55
CA MET A 99 2.16 12.18 -15.84
C MET A 99 1.30 10.94 -15.71
N HIS A 100 0.13 10.95 -16.33
CA HIS A 100 -0.75 9.78 -16.34
C HIS A 100 -0.09 8.62 -17.09
N VAL A 101 0.01 7.50 -16.42
CA VAL A 101 0.59 6.25 -16.92
C VAL A 101 -0.51 5.19 -17.04
N GLU A 102 -0.13 3.94 -17.32
CA GLU A 102 -1.10 2.83 -17.34
C GLU A 102 -1.68 2.52 -15.97
N ASP A 103 -2.94 2.08 -15.97
CA ASP A 103 -3.60 1.58 -14.78
C ASP A 103 -2.91 0.29 -14.28
N HIS A 104 -2.82 0.14 -12.97
CA HIS A 104 -2.21 -1.02 -12.34
C HIS A 104 -3.23 -1.88 -11.59
N PRO A 105 -2.97 -3.17 -11.40
CA PRO A 105 -3.81 -4.02 -10.55
C PRO A 105 -3.69 -3.61 -9.08
N LEU A 106 -4.77 -3.81 -8.31
CA LEU A 106 -4.83 -3.43 -6.88
C LEU A 106 -3.71 -4.07 -6.06
N GLU A 107 -3.34 -5.31 -6.40
CA GLU A 107 -2.29 -6.07 -5.73
C GLU A 107 -0.90 -5.42 -5.85
N TYR A 108 -0.72 -4.54 -6.83
CA TYR A 108 0.53 -3.78 -6.99
C TYR A 108 0.68 -2.67 -5.95
N GLY A 109 -0.43 -2.23 -5.35
CA GLY A 109 -0.42 -1.17 -4.34
C GLY A 109 0.41 -1.50 -3.09
N ASP A 110 0.48 -2.77 -2.71
CA ASP A 110 1.27 -3.23 -1.55
C ASP A 110 2.72 -3.60 -1.91
N PHE A 111 3.15 -3.33 -3.13
CA PHE A 111 4.49 -3.71 -3.54
C PHE A 111 5.54 -2.72 -3.04
N GLU A 112 6.49 -3.23 -2.28
CA GLU A 112 7.76 -2.61 -1.92
C GLU A 112 8.88 -3.61 -2.20
N GLY A 113 9.98 -3.17 -2.84
CA GLY A 113 11.09 -4.05 -3.19
C GLY A 113 11.83 -3.62 -4.45
N VAL A 114 12.40 -4.57 -5.17
CA VAL A 114 13.22 -4.32 -6.35
C VAL A 114 12.60 -4.93 -7.60
N ILE A 115 12.55 -4.14 -8.68
CA ILE A 115 12.28 -4.60 -10.05
C ILE A 115 13.63 -4.77 -10.73
N PRO A 116 13.99 -6.00 -11.18
CA PRO A 116 15.31 -6.29 -11.71
C PRO A 116 15.70 -5.44 -12.93
N PRO A 117 17.00 -5.22 -13.17
CA PRO A 117 17.50 -4.54 -14.36
C PRO A 117 16.98 -5.17 -15.66
N ARG A 118 16.85 -4.35 -16.71
CA ARG A 118 16.32 -4.74 -18.04
C ARG A 118 14.85 -5.15 -18.07
N GLN A 119 14.12 -4.93 -17.00
CA GLN A 119 12.65 -5.08 -16.99
C GLN A 119 11.99 -3.70 -17.06
N TYR A 120 10.75 -3.67 -17.57
CA TYR A 120 9.98 -2.44 -17.58
C TYR A 120 9.76 -1.94 -16.15
N GLY A 121 10.04 -0.65 -15.90
CA GLY A 121 9.99 -0.07 -14.56
C GLY A 121 11.10 -0.55 -13.62
N SER A 122 12.26 -1.00 -14.15
CA SER A 122 13.38 -1.44 -13.31
C SER A 122 13.81 -0.37 -12.31
N GLY A 123 14.08 -0.79 -11.06
CA GLY A 123 14.47 0.09 -9.97
C GLY A 123 13.98 -0.39 -8.62
N THR A 124 14.21 0.42 -7.60
CA THR A 124 13.74 0.16 -6.23
C THR A 124 12.44 0.90 -5.98
N VAL A 125 11.44 0.20 -5.47
CA VAL A 125 10.13 0.73 -5.14
C VAL A 125 9.96 0.70 -3.62
N LEU A 126 9.55 1.82 -3.04
CA LEU A 126 9.29 2.03 -1.63
C LEU A 126 7.84 2.49 -1.48
N LEU A 127 7.07 1.85 -0.58
CA LEU A 127 5.70 2.28 -0.27
C LEU A 127 5.75 3.53 0.62
N TRP A 128 5.67 4.71 -0.02
CA TRP A 128 5.90 6.00 0.65
C TRP A 128 4.70 6.45 1.46
N ASP A 129 3.46 6.25 0.95
CA ASP A 129 2.22 6.55 1.66
C ASP A 129 1.09 5.62 1.19
N ARG A 130 0.10 5.40 2.03
CA ARG A 130 -1.12 4.64 1.73
C ARG A 130 -2.27 5.07 2.64
N GLY A 131 -3.48 4.79 2.19
CA GLY A 131 -4.70 5.08 2.95
C GLY A 131 -5.93 4.97 2.07
N HIS A 132 -6.94 5.74 2.42
CA HIS A 132 -8.20 5.82 1.70
C HIS A 132 -8.35 7.19 1.06
N TRP A 133 -9.14 7.27 0.01
CA TRP A 133 -9.47 8.53 -0.62
C TRP A 133 -10.98 8.67 -0.84
N GLU A 134 -11.48 9.88 -0.74
CA GLU A 134 -12.89 10.21 -0.95
C GLU A 134 -13.02 11.20 -2.09
N PRO A 135 -13.69 10.83 -3.20
CA PRO A 135 -13.94 11.76 -4.29
C PRO A 135 -14.97 12.84 -3.87
N GLN A 136 -14.74 14.06 -4.30
CA GLN A 136 -15.75 15.12 -4.21
C GLN A 136 -16.68 15.04 -5.43
N GLY A 137 -17.79 14.31 -5.30
CA GLY A 137 -18.73 14.04 -6.36
C GLY A 137 -18.48 12.71 -7.09
N ASP A 138 -18.95 12.60 -8.36
CA ASP A 138 -18.76 11.38 -9.14
C ASP A 138 -17.35 11.30 -9.72
N ALA A 139 -16.56 10.37 -9.18
CA ALA A 139 -15.14 10.21 -9.51
C ALA A 139 -14.88 9.89 -10.97
N GLU A 140 -15.71 9.06 -11.59
CA GLU A 140 -15.51 8.65 -12.99
C GLU A 140 -15.77 9.80 -13.95
N THR A 141 -16.83 10.54 -13.74
CA THR A 141 -17.14 11.75 -14.53
C THR A 141 -16.07 12.81 -14.34
N ALA A 142 -15.65 13.09 -13.10
CA ALA A 142 -14.61 14.07 -12.78
C ALA A 142 -13.27 13.71 -13.44
N TYR A 143 -12.86 12.43 -13.38
CA TYR A 143 -11.65 11.93 -14.03
C TYR A 143 -11.73 12.10 -15.56
N ARG A 144 -12.85 11.73 -16.19
CA ARG A 144 -13.05 11.89 -17.64
C ARG A 144 -13.00 13.35 -18.06
N GLN A 145 -13.59 14.25 -17.27
CA GLN A 145 -13.54 15.69 -17.50
C GLN A 145 -12.15 16.31 -17.26
N GLY A 146 -11.24 15.57 -16.61
CA GLY A 146 -9.89 16.03 -16.33
C GLY A 146 -9.77 16.96 -15.13
N LYS A 147 -10.73 16.91 -14.19
CA LYS A 147 -10.69 17.68 -12.94
C LYS A 147 -11.26 16.83 -11.80
N LEU A 148 -10.39 16.13 -11.10
CA LEU A 148 -10.74 15.24 -10.01
C LEU A 148 -10.32 15.89 -8.69
N LYS A 149 -11.29 16.21 -7.83
CA LYS A 149 -11.11 16.68 -6.46
C LYS A 149 -11.41 15.57 -5.48
N PHE A 150 -10.63 15.48 -4.42
CA PHE A 150 -10.75 14.39 -3.45
C PHE A 150 -10.11 14.74 -2.11
N GLN A 151 -10.46 13.99 -1.07
CA GLN A 151 -9.80 13.98 0.23
C GLN A 151 -8.88 12.77 0.32
N LEU A 152 -7.72 12.93 0.97
CA LEU A 152 -6.83 11.84 1.33
C LEU A 152 -6.84 11.64 2.85
N HIS A 153 -6.85 10.37 3.24
CA HIS A 153 -6.73 9.88 4.62
C HIS A 153 -5.58 8.87 4.65
N GLY A 154 -4.34 9.38 4.51
CA GLY A 154 -3.13 8.60 4.45
C GLY A 154 -2.42 8.48 5.80
N GLU A 155 -1.29 7.80 5.78
CA GLU A 155 -0.37 7.81 6.91
C GLU A 155 0.44 9.12 6.95
N LYS A 156 0.69 9.75 5.78
CA LYS A 156 1.41 11.02 5.63
C LYS A 156 0.54 12.13 5.03
N LEU A 157 -0.17 11.85 3.94
CA LEU A 157 -0.96 12.86 3.25
C LEU A 157 -2.41 12.87 3.72
N HIS A 158 -2.88 14.07 4.06
CA HIS A 158 -4.24 14.31 4.53
C HIS A 158 -4.91 15.46 3.79
N GLY A 159 -6.25 15.54 3.92
CA GLY A 159 -7.06 16.67 3.48
C GLY A 159 -7.28 16.72 1.98
N GLY A 160 -7.65 17.90 1.49
CA GLY A 160 -8.10 18.15 0.12
C GLY A 160 -6.96 18.19 -0.90
N TRP A 161 -7.18 17.53 -2.02
CA TRP A 161 -6.28 17.48 -3.16
C TRP A 161 -7.04 17.56 -4.47
N MET A 162 -6.34 17.98 -5.52
CA MET A 162 -6.90 18.05 -6.84
C MET A 162 -5.91 17.55 -7.90
N LEU A 163 -6.39 16.73 -8.83
CA LEU A 163 -5.73 16.38 -10.09
C LEU A 163 -6.43 17.10 -11.25
N VAL A 164 -5.70 17.92 -11.99
CA VAL A 164 -6.22 18.68 -13.13
C VAL A 164 -5.43 18.35 -14.38
N ARG A 165 -6.13 17.95 -15.45
CA ARG A 165 -5.51 17.73 -16.77
C ARG A 165 -5.02 19.04 -17.35
N SER A 166 -3.77 19.08 -17.77
CA SER A 166 -3.15 20.24 -18.40
C SER A 166 -3.25 20.13 -19.92
N HIS A 167 -3.84 21.12 -20.56
CA HIS A 167 -4.03 21.15 -22.01
C HIS A 167 -2.95 21.91 -22.78
N GLY A 168 -1.87 22.35 -22.12
CA GLY A 168 -0.82 23.16 -22.75
C GLY A 168 0.56 22.97 -22.13
N GLY A 169 1.61 23.43 -22.87
CA GLY A 169 2.99 23.43 -22.39
C GLY A 169 3.88 22.36 -23.02
N LYS A 170 5.17 22.37 -22.65
CA LYS A 170 6.22 21.48 -23.17
C LYS A 170 5.89 19.97 -23.03
N TYR A 171 5.05 19.62 -22.09
CA TYR A 171 4.60 18.28 -21.81
C TYR A 171 3.10 18.08 -22.08
N GLY A 172 2.49 18.99 -22.85
CA GLY A 172 1.05 18.99 -23.14
C GLY A 172 0.58 17.71 -23.82
N GLY A 173 -0.68 17.38 -23.55
CA GLY A 173 -1.40 16.20 -24.07
C GLY A 173 -2.28 15.58 -23.00
N ASP A 174 -3.11 14.63 -23.39
CA ASP A 174 -4.08 13.97 -22.51
C ASP A 174 -3.47 13.28 -21.27
N LYS A 175 -2.16 13.08 -21.27
CA LYS A 175 -1.41 12.43 -20.16
C LYS A 175 -0.83 13.40 -19.13
N SER A 176 -0.81 14.70 -19.42
CA SER A 176 -0.25 15.70 -18.53
C SER A 176 -1.29 16.21 -17.55
N TRP A 177 -1.05 16.00 -16.27
CA TRP A 177 -1.89 16.45 -15.17
C TRP A 177 -1.06 17.26 -14.17
N LEU A 178 -1.73 17.97 -13.30
CA LEU A 178 -1.16 18.69 -12.18
C LEU A 178 -1.78 18.15 -10.88
N LEU A 179 -0.93 17.72 -9.94
CA LEU A 179 -1.33 17.39 -8.58
C LEU A 179 -1.15 18.64 -7.72
N ILE A 180 -2.21 19.05 -7.03
CA ILE A 180 -2.27 20.31 -6.27
C ILE A 180 -2.92 20.03 -4.92
N LYS A 181 -2.30 20.53 -3.83
CA LYS A 181 -2.88 20.53 -2.49
C LYS A 181 -3.97 21.62 -2.43
N GLU A 182 -5.12 21.34 -1.84
CA GLU A 182 -6.11 22.38 -1.52
C GLU A 182 -5.70 23.15 -0.26
N ASN A 183 -6.17 24.39 -0.14
CA ASN A 183 -5.92 25.22 1.02
C ASN A 183 -6.86 24.81 2.17
N ASP A 184 -6.36 23.99 3.09
CA ASP A 184 -7.05 23.45 4.25
C ASP A 184 -6.13 23.42 5.48
N GLU A 185 -6.56 22.84 6.58
CA GLU A 185 -5.80 22.72 7.83
C GLU A 185 -4.48 21.91 7.70
N TYR A 186 -4.36 21.07 6.67
CA TYR A 186 -3.18 20.26 6.37
C TYR A 186 -2.21 20.95 5.40
N ALA A 187 -2.59 22.11 4.84
CA ALA A 187 -1.71 22.87 3.96
C ALA A 187 -0.51 23.43 4.74
N ARG A 188 0.66 23.42 4.14
CA ARG A 188 1.90 23.98 4.70
C ARG A 188 2.59 24.82 3.64
N SER A 189 3.53 25.67 4.07
CA SER A 189 4.32 26.52 3.18
C SER A 189 5.80 26.51 3.56
N GLY A 190 6.66 26.98 2.67
CA GLY A 190 8.10 26.98 2.90
C GLY A 190 8.69 25.57 3.01
N ALA A 191 9.63 25.39 3.94
CA ALA A 191 10.31 24.11 4.12
C ALA A 191 9.35 22.98 4.56
N ASP A 192 8.35 23.28 5.37
CA ASP A 192 7.39 22.31 5.89
C ASP A 192 6.45 21.76 4.80
N ALA A 193 6.40 22.39 3.63
CA ALA A 193 5.63 21.91 2.49
C ALA A 193 6.32 20.74 1.76
N HIS A 194 7.62 20.56 1.97
CA HIS A 194 8.44 19.57 1.27
C HIS A 194 8.43 18.21 1.97
N ILE A 195 7.23 17.67 2.20
CA ILE A 195 7.02 16.42 2.94
C ILE A 195 7.82 15.22 2.39
N VAL A 196 8.15 15.20 1.12
CA VAL A 196 8.98 14.15 0.49
C VAL A 196 10.43 14.14 0.97
N GLU A 197 10.89 15.27 1.53
CA GLU A 197 12.24 15.45 2.09
C GLU A 197 12.24 15.24 3.61
N THR A 198 11.18 15.69 4.29
CA THR A 198 11.07 15.56 5.75
C THR A 198 10.63 14.17 6.18
N GLU A 199 9.86 13.47 5.34
CA GLU A 199 9.38 12.11 5.60
C GLU A 199 9.73 11.15 4.44
N PRO A 200 11.03 10.86 4.18
CA PRO A 200 11.46 10.15 2.99
C PRO A 200 11.18 8.64 2.99
N ASP A 201 10.95 8.04 4.17
CA ASP A 201 10.96 6.60 4.40
C ASP A 201 9.62 5.92 4.14
N SER A 202 9.66 4.59 4.05
CA SER A 202 8.49 3.73 3.83
C SER A 202 7.56 3.71 5.03
N VAL A 203 6.24 3.83 4.78
CA VAL A 203 5.21 3.59 5.80
C VAL A 203 5.03 2.10 6.13
N SER A 204 5.54 1.21 5.27
CA SER A 204 5.42 -0.24 5.46
C SER A 204 6.59 -0.83 6.27
N SER A 205 7.81 -0.40 5.97
CA SER A 205 9.03 -0.99 6.55
C SER A 205 9.87 -0.02 7.36
N GLY A 206 9.57 1.29 7.33
CA GLY A 206 10.37 2.34 7.94
C GLY A 206 11.75 2.52 7.30
N ARG A 207 11.99 1.94 6.10
CA ARG A 207 13.30 1.96 5.42
C ARG A 207 13.31 2.96 4.28
N GLY A 208 14.49 3.52 4.01
CA GLY A 208 14.74 4.32 2.80
C GLY A 208 15.02 3.45 1.56
N LEU A 209 15.01 4.07 0.37
CA LEU A 209 15.25 3.40 -0.92
C LEU A 209 16.56 2.61 -0.95
N GLU A 210 17.64 3.17 -0.42
CA GLU A 210 18.97 2.53 -0.43
C GLU A 210 18.99 1.27 0.44
N ALA A 211 18.34 1.30 1.60
CA ALA A 211 18.24 0.15 2.49
C ALA A 211 17.41 -0.98 1.86
N ILE A 212 16.33 -0.63 1.13
CA ILE A 212 15.53 -1.61 0.39
C ILE A 212 16.31 -2.18 -0.79
N ALA A 213 17.07 -1.34 -1.51
CA ALA A 213 17.92 -1.78 -2.62
C ALA A 213 19.02 -2.76 -2.16
N ALA A 214 19.64 -2.50 -1.00
CA ALA A 214 20.71 -3.32 -0.45
C ALA A 214 20.23 -4.67 0.08
N ASP A 215 19.04 -4.70 0.69
CA ASP A 215 18.43 -5.92 1.25
C ASP A 215 16.92 -5.99 0.95
N PRO A 216 16.54 -6.29 -0.30
CA PRO A 216 15.14 -6.32 -0.70
C PRO A 216 14.39 -7.50 -0.07
N ASP A 217 13.23 -7.23 0.53
CA ASP A 217 12.32 -8.27 1.01
C ASP A 217 11.52 -8.92 -0.12
N ARG A 218 11.32 -8.16 -1.20
CA ARG A 218 10.58 -8.60 -2.38
C ARG A 218 11.33 -8.23 -3.67
N VAL A 219 11.25 -9.13 -4.63
CA VAL A 219 11.67 -8.86 -6.00
C VAL A 219 10.47 -9.02 -6.91
N TRP A 220 10.14 -7.97 -7.65
CA TRP A 220 9.07 -7.97 -8.63
C TRP A 220 9.62 -8.21 -10.01
N HIS A 221 9.25 -9.32 -10.61
CA HIS A 221 9.63 -9.63 -11.97
C HIS A 221 8.52 -9.17 -12.93
N SER A 222 8.76 -8.13 -13.71
CA SER A 222 7.80 -7.61 -14.69
C SER A 222 7.43 -8.61 -15.79
N ASN A 223 8.20 -9.69 -15.92
CA ASN A 223 7.93 -10.82 -16.83
C ASN A 223 7.18 -11.98 -16.17
N LYS A 224 6.77 -11.84 -14.90
CA LYS A 224 5.96 -12.83 -14.17
C LYS A 224 4.58 -12.30 -13.86
N SER A 225 3.63 -13.20 -13.60
CA SER A 225 2.28 -12.80 -13.20
C SER A 225 2.26 -12.14 -11.82
N VAL A 226 1.24 -11.29 -11.55
CA VAL A 226 1.03 -10.71 -10.22
C VAL A 226 0.87 -11.83 -9.18
N ALA A 227 0.05 -12.84 -9.46
CA ALA A 227 -0.14 -13.97 -8.56
C ALA A 227 1.18 -14.71 -8.29
N GLU A 228 2.03 -14.87 -9.30
CA GLU A 228 3.34 -15.47 -9.16
C GLU A 228 4.31 -14.59 -8.38
N ASN A 229 4.34 -13.27 -8.65
CA ASN A 229 5.14 -12.31 -7.89
C ASN A 229 4.71 -12.24 -6.42
N VAL A 230 3.42 -12.23 -6.14
CA VAL A 230 2.89 -12.27 -4.77
C VAL A 230 3.29 -13.57 -4.07
N ARG A 231 3.22 -14.71 -4.77
CA ARG A 231 3.58 -16.01 -4.21
C ARG A 231 5.09 -16.23 -4.07
N THR A 232 5.89 -15.80 -5.05
CA THR A 232 7.33 -16.14 -5.16
C THR A 232 8.26 -14.93 -4.98
N GLY A 233 7.73 -13.72 -5.04
CA GLY A 233 8.52 -12.48 -5.01
C GLY A 233 9.18 -12.17 -3.65
N ARG A 234 8.78 -12.84 -2.57
CA ARG A 234 9.47 -12.73 -1.29
C ARG A 234 10.86 -13.33 -1.41
N VAL A 235 11.88 -12.53 -1.14
CA VAL A 235 13.26 -13.02 -1.03
C VAL A 235 13.33 -13.92 0.18
N ARG A 236 13.70 -15.19 -0.02
CA ARG A 236 14.03 -16.06 1.11
C ARG A 236 15.33 -15.55 1.72
N LYS A 237 15.22 -14.70 2.72
CA LYS A 237 16.39 -14.34 3.54
C LYS A 237 16.94 -15.64 4.11
N LYS A 238 18.27 -15.82 4.00
CA LYS A 238 18.98 -16.92 4.64
C LYS A 238 18.58 -16.87 6.12
N LYS A 239 17.92 -17.92 6.63
CA LYS A 239 17.58 -17.98 8.06
C LYS A 239 18.86 -17.60 8.81
N LEU A 240 18.82 -16.52 9.58
CA LEU A 240 19.86 -16.27 10.55
C LEU A 240 19.83 -17.52 11.44
N ALA A 241 20.85 -18.36 11.30
CA ALA A 241 21.03 -19.45 12.21
C ALA A 241 21.43 -18.81 13.55
N LEU A 242 20.42 -18.52 14.38
CA LEU A 242 20.67 -18.21 15.79
C LEU A 242 21.48 -19.39 16.32
N SER A 243 22.73 -19.14 16.70
CA SER A 243 23.56 -20.12 17.40
C SER A 243 23.42 -19.83 18.90
N PRO A 244 22.45 -20.45 19.60
CA PRO A 244 22.18 -20.14 21.02
C PRO A 244 23.42 -20.25 21.89
N GLY A 245 24.35 -21.15 21.55
CA GLY A 245 25.63 -21.31 22.27
C GLY A 245 26.60 -20.14 22.14
N LYS A 246 26.29 -19.12 21.28
CA LYS A 246 27.07 -17.87 21.17
C LYS A 246 26.41 -16.71 21.93
N ILE A 247 25.25 -16.90 22.50
CA ILE A 247 24.54 -15.90 23.32
C ILE A 247 24.98 -16.09 24.77
N GLU A 248 25.57 -15.07 25.35
CA GLU A 248 25.97 -15.07 26.74
C GLU A 248 24.78 -15.34 27.66
N GLY A 249 24.90 -16.30 28.59
CA GLY A 249 23.83 -16.69 29.50
C GLY A 249 22.79 -17.67 28.91
N ALA A 250 22.82 -17.96 27.61
CA ALA A 250 21.92 -18.96 27.04
C ALA A 250 22.19 -20.36 27.55
N ARG A 251 21.14 -21.06 27.98
CA ARG A 251 21.20 -22.46 28.45
C ARG A 251 20.23 -23.32 27.66
N LYS A 252 20.65 -24.51 27.31
CA LYS A 252 19.77 -25.51 26.70
C LYS A 252 18.78 -26.01 27.77
N ALA A 253 17.49 -25.82 27.50
CA ALA A 253 16.40 -26.28 28.34
C ALA A 253 15.23 -26.76 27.46
N ALA A 254 14.37 -27.61 28.02
CA ALA A 254 13.10 -27.96 27.43
C ALA A 254 12.19 -26.70 27.42
N GLN A 255 11.35 -26.56 26.39
CA GLN A 255 10.36 -25.49 26.38
C GLN A 255 9.34 -25.71 27.52
N PRO A 256 9.10 -24.71 28.39
CA PRO A 256 8.10 -24.87 29.46
C PRO A 256 6.69 -24.99 28.85
N ALA A 257 5.84 -25.75 29.52
CA ALA A 257 4.44 -25.92 29.08
C ALA A 257 3.61 -24.64 29.18
N SER A 258 3.97 -23.76 30.11
CA SER A 258 3.38 -22.43 30.30
C SER A 258 4.45 -21.39 30.57
N MET A 259 4.15 -20.14 30.29
CA MET A 259 5.00 -19.00 30.60
C MET A 259 4.12 -17.87 31.16
N ASP A 260 4.56 -17.28 32.24
CA ASP A 260 3.91 -16.10 32.79
C ASP A 260 4.38 -14.85 32.00
N ALA A 261 3.43 -13.95 31.70
CA ALA A 261 3.77 -12.68 31.11
C ALA A 261 4.49 -11.81 32.14
N GLU A 262 5.63 -11.25 31.76
CA GLU A 262 6.32 -10.25 32.57
C GLU A 262 5.40 -9.04 32.81
N LEU A 263 5.30 -8.60 34.05
CA LEU A 263 4.52 -7.44 34.44
C LEU A 263 5.46 -6.25 34.63
N ALA A 264 5.22 -5.18 33.86
CA ALA A 264 5.95 -3.93 34.07
C ALA A 264 5.64 -3.33 35.44
N THR A 265 6.67 -2.80 36.08
CA THR A 265 6.51 -2.02 37.32
C THR A 265 6.14 -0.59 36.95
N LEU A 266 5.06 -0.08 37.56
CA LEU A 266 4.68 1.33 37.39
C LEU A 266 5.73 2.21 38.04
N VAL A 267 6.23 3.20 37.32
CA VAL A 267 7.15 4.21 37.82
C VAL A 267 6.58 5.61 37.54
N ASP A 268 6.92 6.58 38.40
CA ASP A 268 6.41 7.95 38.30
C ASP A 268 7.04 8.75 37.14
N ALA A 269 8.23 8.34 36.71
CA ALA A 269 8.92 8.97 35.58
C ALA A 269 9.71 7.90 34.80
N ALA A 270 9.80 8.08 33.49
CA ALA A 270 10.60 7.22 32.64
C ALA A 270 12.09 7.31 33.05
N PRO A 271 12.79 6.15 33.24
CA PRO A 271 14.22 6.17 33.52
C PRO A 271 15.00 6.83 32.40
N SER A 272 16.04 7.58 32.73
CA SER A 272 16.95 8.22 31.77
C SER A 272 18.26 7.46 31.66
N GLY A 273 18.92 7.51 30.50
CA GLY A 273 20.22 6.89 30.25
C GLY A 273 20.29 6.09 28.98
N ALA A 274 21.50 5.83 28.49
CA ALA A 274 21.74 5.11 27.24
C ALA A 274 21.35 3.62 27.28
N ASP A 275 21.16 3.07 28.48
CA ASP A 275 20.80 1.65 28.68
C ASP A 275 19.28 1.41 28.66
N TRP A 276 18.48 2.47 28.47
CA TRP A 276 17.02 2.38 28.43
C TRP A 276 16.47 2.59 27.04
N VAL A 277 15.56 1.71 26.65
CA VAL A 277 14.76 1.86 25.44
C VAL A 277 13.34 2.20 25.86
N HIS A 278 12.78 3.26 25.26
CA HIS A 278 11.42 3.71 25.52
C HIS A 278 10.53 3.30 24.35
N GLU A 279 9.39 2.68 24.64
CA GLU A 279 8.38 2.36 23.66
C GLU A 279 7.01 2.89 24.08
N ILE A 280 6.14 3.16 23.09
CA ILE A 280 4.75 3.53 23.37
C ILE A 280 4.01 2.25 23.79
N LYS A 281 3.36 2.29 24.95
CA LYS A 281 2.47 1.22 25.36
C LYS A 281 1.14 1.35 24.62
N PHE A 282 0.86 0.40 23.75
CA PHE A 282 -0.47 0.25 23.17
C PHE A 282 -1.39 -0.45 24.16
N ASP A 283 -2.64 0.05 24.27
CA ASP A 283 -3.66 -0.61 25.09
C ASP A 283 -4.26 -1.75 24.27
N GLY A 284 -4.07 -2.96 24.73
CA GLY A 284 -4.50 -4.18 24.05
C GLY A 284 -4.49 -5.40 24.94
N TYR A 285 -4.90 -6.54 24.39
CA TYR A 285 -4.81 -7.81 25.08
C TYR A 285 -3.39 -8.37 24.99
N ARG A 286 -2.75 -8.61 26.14
CA ARG A 286 -1.48 -9.31 26.15
C ARG A 286 -1.67 -10.78 25.80
N MET A 287 -1.09 -11.17 24.68
CA MET A 287 -1.13 -12.53 24.14
C MET A 287 0.23 -13.19 24.24
N LEU A 288 0.22 -14.50 24.48
CA LEU A 288 1.40 -15.36 24.47
C LEU A 288 1.25 -16.36 23.32
N SER A 289 2.24 -16.42 22.45
CA SER A 289 2.27 -17.34 21.32
C SER A 289 3.31 -18.43 21.60
N ARG A 290 2.86 -19.67 21.72
CA ARG A 290 3.72 -20.85 21.83
C ARG A 290 3.93 -21.46 20.47
N VAL A 291 5.16 -21.45 20.00
CA VAL A 291 5.56 -22.10 18.75
C VAL A 291 6.29 -23.39 19.09
N GLU A 292 5.89 -24.49 18.48
CA GLU A 292 6.51 -25.80 18.62
C GLU A 292 6.25 -26.63 17.36
N ASP A 293 7.27 -27.24 16.81
CA ASP A 293 7.21 -28.10 15.62
C ASP A 293 6.46 -27.48 14.44
N GLY A 294 6.68 -26.18 14.20
CA GLY A 294 6.02 -25.45 13.09
C GLY A 294 4.55 -25.19 13.31
N LYS A 295 4.03 -25.31 14.53
CA LYS A 295 2.67 -24.93 14.93
C LYS A 295 2.72 -23.80 15.93
N CYS A 296 1.74 -22.89 15.86
CA CYS A 296 1.61 -21.83 16.84
C CYS A 296 0.26 -21.90 17.55
N ARG A 297 0.30 -21.74 18.86
CA ARG A 297 -0.88 -21.60 19.71
C ARG A 297 -0.84 -20.25 20.40
N ILE A 298 -1.88 -19.45 20.25
CA ILE A 298 -2.00 -18.13 20.86
C ILE A 298 -2.94 -18.21 22.06
N VAL A 299 -2.45 -17.78 23.22
CA VAL A 299 -3.22 -17.81 24.45
C VAL A 299 -3.19 -16.46 25.15
N SER A 300 -4.28 -16.11 25.84
CA SER A 300 -4.32 -14.95 26.72
C SER A 300 -3.55 -15.21 28.01
N ARG A 301 -3.36 -14.17 28.84
CA ARG A 301 -2.79 -14.28 30.19
C ARG A 301 -3.45 -15.36 31.05
N ASN A 302 -4.75 -15.59 30.86
CA ASN A 302 -5.51 -16.60 31.61
C ASN A 302 -5.57 -17.94 30.87
N VAL A 303 -4.64 -18.21 29.95
CA VAL A 303 -4.50 -19.47 29.18
C VAL A 303 -5.70 -19.78 28.30
N GLN A 304 -6.57 -18.80 28.03
CA GLN A 304 -7.67 -18.95 27.09
C GLN A 304 -7.11 -18.99 25.66
N ASP A 305 -7.52 -19.97 24.86
CA ASP A 305 -7.06 -20.15 23.48
C ASP A 305 -7.73 -19.16 22.53
N TRP A 306 -6.93 -18.38 21.82
CA TRP A 306 -7.34 -17.39 20.83
C TRP A 306 -6.78 -17.67 19.44
N THR A 307 -6.18 -18.86 19.24
CA THR A 307 -5.50 -19.21 17.98
C THR A 307 -6.39 -19.01 16.75
N ALA A 308 -7.64 -19.45 16.83
CA ALA A 308 -8.58 -19.34 15.72
C ALA A 308 -9.02 -17.88 15.43
N ALA A 309 -8.97 -17.00 16.43
CA ALA A 309 -9.29 -15.58 16.25
C ALA A 309 -8.13 -14.78 15.61
N PHE A 310 -6.90 -15.30 15.74
CA PHE A 310 -5.66 -14.70 15.25
C PHE A 310 -4.90 -15.66 14.33
N ASP A 311 -5.60 -16.36 13.45
CA ASP A 311 -5.04 -17.39 12.53
C ASP A 311 -3.87 -16.86 11.69
N ALA A 312 -3.98 -15.66 11.11
CA ALA A 312 -2.92 -15.03 10.33
C ALA A 312 -1.64 -14.78 11.15
N ILE A 313 -1.79 -14.42 12.44
CA ILE A 313 -0.66 -14.23 13.34
C ILE A 313 -0.07 -15.57 13.73
N ALA A 314 -0.91 -16.58 13.99
CA ALA A 314 -0.47 -17.92 14.31
C ALA A 314 0.34 -18.55 13.17
N ASP A 315 -0.13 -18.41 11.93
CA ASP A 315 0.57 -18.87 10.72
C ASP A 315 1.91 -18.15 10.50
N ALA A 316 1.95 -16.84 10.74
CA ALA A 316 3.18 -16.08 10.65
C ALA A 316 4.19 -16.48 11.71
N ALA A 317 3.76 -16.67 12.96
CA ALA A 317 4.59 -17.10 14.08
C ALA A 317 5.11 -18.54 13.89
N ALA A 318 4.28 -19.45 13.38
CA ALA A 318 4.68 -20.83 13.03
C ALA A 318 5.81 -20.88 12.00
N GLY A 319 5.92 -19.84 11.15
CA GLY A 319 7.00 -19.71 10.16
C GLY A 319 8.32 -19.17 10.70
N LEU A 320 8.41 -18.78 11.97
CA LEU A 320 9.64 -18.26 12.57
C LEU A 320 10.75 -19.33 12.61
N PRO A 321 12.03 -18.92 12.52
CA PRO A 321 13.14 -19.86 12.60
C PRO A 321 13.31 -20.35 14.04
N GLY A 322 13.29 -21.68 14.22
CA GLY A 322 13.46 -22.33 15.53
C GLY A 322 12.59 -23.57 15.65
N GLU A 323 12.93 -24.47 16.58
CA GLU A 323 12.13 -25.67 16.87
C GLU A 323 11.00 -25.34 17.85
N ALA A 324 11.27 -24.42 18.79
CA ALA A 324 10.31 -24.01 19.80
C ALA A 324 10.58 -22.57 20.29
N ALA A 325 9.52 -21.81 20.57
CA ALA A 325 9.60 -20.46 21.10
C ALA A 325 8.33 -20.07 21.87
N TRP A 326 8.49 -19.19 22.85
CA TRP A 326 7.43 -18.39 23.43
C TRP A 326 7.63 -16.93 22.98
N LEU A 327 6.56 -16.29 22.53
CA LEU A 327 6.54 -14.89 22.13
C LEU A 327 5.47 -14.17 22.94
N ALA A 328 5.80 -13.00 23.48
CA ALA A 328 4.83 -12.12 24.12
C ALA A 328 4.54 -10.94 23.19
N GLY A 329 3.26 -10.55 23.07
CA GLY A 329 2.80 -9.42 22.29
C GLY A 329 1.59 -8.75 22.95
N ALA A 330 1.34 -7.50 22.60
CA ALA A 330 0.15 -6.74 23.03
C ALA A 330 -0.53 -6.15 21.81
#